data_d084073479fbd51af610abcbf3852641
#
_entry.id   d084073479fbd51af610abcbf3852641
#
_cell.length_a   1.000
_cell.length_b   1.000
_cell.length_c   1.000
_cell.angle_alpha   90.00
_cell.angle_beta   90.00
_cell.angle_gamma   90.00
#
_symmetry.space_group_name_H-M   'P 1'
#
loop_
_entity.id
_entity.type
_entity.pdbx_description
1 polymer ?
#
loop_
_entity_poly.entity_id
_entity_poly.type
_entity_poly.pdbx_seq_one_letter_code
_entity_poly.pdbx_strand_id
1 'polypeptide(L)'
;MTKKLSKTKKSTSTKKKKKVSKATELDDLVEKIPEKLEVKEVRAKSQKNKVRAVFIKEKIVTDDSDEAKNFYNKNRFGKILDNGKLQLSLLEGLYLMEKGKLNIVSTNNRKIRFETFLKKAKKAEPNFWTRYCVFKDIRNRGYIVKTALKFGADFRVYDRGIKPGEEHAKWIVYPVSEGSTLTWHEFAAKNRVAHSTRKKLLIGIVDDEADVTYYEIRWMRL
;
A
#
# COMPACT_ATOMS: atom_id res chain seq x y z
N MET A 1 53.08 -51.11 25.28
CA MET A 1 52.90 -52.18 24.28
C MET A 1 51.80 -51.72 23.34
N THR A 2 52.16 -51.09 22.23
CA THR A 2 52.31 -51.66 20.85
C THR A 2 51.00 -52.21 20.29
N LYS A 3 50.40 -51.61 19.32
CA LYS A 3 50.40 -51.77 17.87
C LYS A 3 49.09 -51.27 17.28
N LYS A 4 49.22 -50.34 16.34
CA LYS A 4 49.15 -50.36 14.85
C LYS A 4 47.77 -50.38 14.25
N LEU A 5 47.43 -49.28 13.62
CA LEU A 5 47.25 -49.01 12.19
C LEU A 5 46.48 -50.04 11.34
N SER A 6 45.36 -49.56 10.71
CA SER A 6 45.30 -49.60 9.23
C SER A 6 44.04 -48.82 8.72
N LYS A 7 44.32 -47.95 7.81
CA LYS A 7 43.61 -47.33 6.70
C LYS A 7 42.51 -48.17 6.05
N THR A 8 41.41 -47.47 5.69
CA THR A 8 40.90 -47.56 4.29
C THR A 8 40.15 -46.30 3.90
N LYS A 9 40.69 -45.65 2.89
CA LYS A 9 40.02 -44.65 2.05
C LYS A 9 39.10 -45.37 1.07
N LYS A 10 37.92 -44.82 0.80
CA LYS A 10 37.18 -44.68 -0.46
C LYS A 10 35.72 -44.60 -0.18
N SER A 11 35.09 -43.45 -0.44
CA SER A 11 34.16 -43.23 -1.54
C SER A 11 33.49 -41.84 -1.41
N THR A 12 34.15 -40.86 -1.94
CA THR A 12 33.60 -39.52 -2.17
C THR A 12 33.76 -39.18 -3.65
N SER A 13 32.96 -39.82 -4.53
CA SER A 13 32.99 -39.41 -5.95
C SER A 13 31.64 -39.53 -6.69
N THR A 14 30.53 -39.83 -6.02
CA THR A 14 29.25 -40.07 -6.73
C THR A 14 28.19 -39.01 -6.52
N LYS A 15 28.44 -37.99 -5.69
CA LYS A 15 27.45 -36.90 -5.47
C LYS A 15 27.69 -35.60 -6.26
N LYS A 16 28.81 -35.49 -6.99
CA LYS A 16 29.12 -34.28 -7.79
C LYS A 16 28.62 -34.32 -9.25
N LYS A 17 28.30 -35.49 -9.81
CA LYS A 17 27.85 -35.61 -11.22
C LYS A 17 26.34 -35.41 -11.43
N LYS A 18 25.48 -35.45 -10.40
CA LYS A 18 24.01 -35.21 -10.53
C LYS A 18 23.58 -33.75 -10.37
N LYS A 19 24.49 -32.85 -9.98
CA LYS A 19 24.19 -31.41 -9.84
C LYS A 19 24.53 -30.58 -11.08
N VAL A 20 25.34 -31.10 -11.99
CA VAL A 20 25.77 -30.40 -13.21
C VAL A 20 24.75 -30.55 -14.35
N SER A 21 23.99 -31.65 -14.42
CA SER A 21 23.02 -31.89 -15.50
C SER A 21 21.68 -31.15 -15.35
N LYS A 22 21.36 -30.59 -14.15
CA LYS A 22 20.14 -29.80 -13.93
C LYS A 22 20.35 -28.27 -14.12
N ALA A 23 21.59 -27.82 -14.13
CA ALA A 23 21.90 -26.42 -14.39
C ALA A 23 21.91 -26.11 -15.91
N THR A 24 22.33 -27.06 -16.73
CA THR A 24 22.39 -26.92 -18.20
C THR A 24 20.99 -26.92 -18.86
N GLU A 25 20.02 -27.65 -18.31
CA GLU A 25 18.64 -27.65 -18.84
C GLU A 25 17.84 -26.38 -18.52
N LEU A 26 18.23 -25.63 -17.51
CA LEU A 26 17.60 -24.35 -17.14
C LEU A 26 18.17 -23.19 -17.98
N ASP A 27 19.43 -23.26 -18.36
CA ASP A 27 20.05 -22.21 -19.17
C ASP A 27 19.58 -22.28 -20.65
N ASP A 28 19.28 -23.46 -21.18
CA ASP A 28 18.74 -23.65 -22.54
C ASP A 28 17.26 -23.24 -22.68
N LEU A 29 16.53 -23.10 -21.56
CA LEU A 29 15.14 -22.62 -21.54
C LEU A 29 15.04 -21.09 -21.40
N VAL A 30 16.09 -20.44 -20.97
CA VAL A 30 16.14 -18.97 -20.81
C VAL A 30 16.47 -18.28 -22.14
N GLU A 31 17.13 -18.95 -23.08
CA GLU A 31 17.51 -18.37 -24.39
C GLU A 31 16.37 -18.27 -25.42
N LYS A 32 15.17 -18.80 -25.13
CA LYS A 32 14.01 -18.80 -26.05
C LYS A 32 12.94 -17.78 -25.78
N ILE A 33 13.18 -16.82 -24.90
CA ILE A 33 12.24 -15.71 -24.67
C ILE A 33 12.71 -14.51 -25.51
N PRO A 34 11.92 -14.00 -26.45
CA PRO A 34 12.25 -12.79 -27.20
C PRO A 34 12.08 -11.57 -26.29
N GLU A 35 13.13 -11.25 -25.53
CA GLU A 35 13.10 -10.36 -24.36
C GLU A 35 13.15 -8.85 -24.67
N LYS A 36 13.08 -8.43 -25.92
CA LYS A 36 13.35 -7.00 -26.23
C LYS A 36 12.22 -6.20 -26.86
N LEU A 37 11.18 -6.78 -27.35
CA LEU A 37 10.13 -6.04 -28.08
C LEU A 37 8.88 -5.78 -27.24
N GLU A 38 8.37 -6.72 -26.48
CA GLU A 38 7.14 -6.54 -25.70
C GLU A 38 7.31 -5.65 -24.45
N VAL A 39 8.48 -5.71 -23.80
CA VAL A 39 8.74 -4.89 -22.59
C VAL A 39 8.83 -3.40 -22.90
N LYS A 40 9.31 -3.03 -24.10
CA LYS A 40 9.36 -1.61 -24.52
C LYS A 40 7.98 -1.06 -24.87
N GLU A 41 7.12 -1.84 -25.53
CA GLU A 41 5.76 -1.41 -25.87
C GLU A 41 4.84 -1.34 -24.66
N VAL A 42 4.91 -2.30 -23.73
CA VAL A 42 4.14 -2.26 -22.48
C VAL A 42 4.61 -1.09 -21.60
N ARG A 43 5.92 -0.82 -21.53
CA ARG A 43 6.47 0.35 -20.82
C ARG A 43 6.08 1.67 -21.49
N ALA A 44 6.06 1.74 -22.81
CA ALA A 44 5.67 2.94 -23.56
C ALA A 44 4.16 3.21 -23.45
N LYS A 45 3.29 2.19 -23.53
CA LYS A 45 1.85 2.29 -23.29
C LYS A 45 1.53 2.68 -21.84
N SER A 46 2.28 2.17 -20.85
CA SER A 46 2.09 2.53 -19.44
C SER A 46 2.53 3.96 -19.11
N GLN A 47 3.40 4.57 -19.89
CA GLN A 47 3.82 5.97 -19.71
C GLN A 47 2.81 6.98 -20.28
N LYS A 48 2.01 6.61 -21.29
CA LYS A 48 1.07 7.52 -21.97
C LYS A 48 -0.15 7.91 -21.12
N ASN A 49 -0.49 7.14 -20.09
CA ASN A 49 -1.72 7.35 -19.29
C ASN A 49 -1.47 7.72 -17.82
N LYS A 50 -0.28 8.25 -17.48
CA LYS A 50 0.01 8.65 -16.10
C LYS A 50 -0.31 10.12 -15.89
N VAL A 51 -1.24 10.38 -14.99
CA VAL A 51 -1.57 11.74 -14.56
C VAL A 51 -0.35 12.37 -13.90
N ARG A 52 -0.07 13.62 -14.26
CA ARG A 52 0.98 14.41 -13.64
C ARG A 52 0.45 15.15 -12.43
N ALA A 53 1.22 15.14 -11.34
CA ALA A 53 0.87 15.84 -10.11
C ALA A 53 2.09 16.51 -9.51
N VAL A 54 1.89 17.64 -8.86
CA VAL A 54 2.93 18.40 -8.18
C VAL A 54 2.81 18.20 -6.69
N PHE A 55 3.94 17.89 -6.06
CA PHE A 55 4.03 17.79 -4.58
C PHE A 55 4.28 19.19 -4.00
N ILE A 56 3.31 19.69 -3.24
CA ILE A 56 3.34 21.02 -2.64
C ILE A 56 3.10 20.87 -1.13
N LYS A 57 4.15 21.13 -0.34
CA LYS A 57 4.12 20.92 1.13
C LYS A 57 3.70 19.46 1.44
N GLU A 58 2.53 19.25 2.02
CA GLU A 58 2.00 17.92 2.41
C GLU A 58 0.82 17.47 1.54
N LYS A 59 0.67 18.08 0.37
CA LYS A 59 -0.43 17.81 -0.56
C LYS A 59 0.09 17.53 -1.96
N ILE A 60 -0.70 16.82 -2.71
CA ILE A 60 -0.42 16.51 -4.10
C ILE A 60 -1.54 17.12 -4.92
N VAL A 61 -1.20 17.95 -5.89
CA VAL A 61 -2.17 18.60 -6.76
C VAL A 61 -1.92 18.13 -8.19
N THR A 62 -2.94 17.59 -8.84
CA THR A 62 -2.87 17.14 -10.23
C THR A 62 -3.04 18.31 -11.19
N ASP A 63 -2.79 18.03 -12.47
CA ASP A 63 -3.30 18.87 -13.56
C ASP A 63 -4.84 18.82 -13.64
N ASP A 64 -5.43 19.63 -14.52
CA ASP A 64 -6.86 19.66 -14.79
C ASP A 64 -7.20 18.74 -15.99
N SER A 65 -6.73 17.49 -15.93
CA SER A 65 -7.01 16.49 -16.96
C SER A 65 -8.25 15.65 -16.60
N ASP A 66 -8.91 15.12 -17.63
CA ASP A 66 -10.06 14.22 -17.45
C ASP A 66 -9.65 12.93 -16.75
N GLU A 67 -8.43 12.46 -16.99
CA GLU A 67 -7.84 11.32 -16.29
C GLU A 67 -7.69 11.60 -14.79
N ALA A 68 -7.30 12.80 -14.40
CA ALA A 68 -7.24 13.21 -13.00
C ALA A 68 -8.64 13.28 -12.38
N LYS A 69 -9.61 13.86 -13.07
CA LYS A 69 -11.01 13.92 -12.63
C LYS A 69 -11.63 12.51 -12.48
N ASN A 70 -11.22 11.56 -13.32
CA ASN A 70 -11.66 10.17 -13.22
C ASN A 70 -11.25 9.50 -11.90
N PHE A 71 -10.11 9.90 -11.29
CA PHE A 71 -9.76 9.39 -9.95
C PHE A 71 -10.80 9.78 -8.90
N TYR A 72 -11.36 10.96 -8.99
CA TYR A 72 -12.46 11.38 -8.11
C TYR A 72 -13.78 10.75 -8.52
N ASN A 73 -14.16 10.83 -9.79
CA ASN A 73 -15.48 10.41 -10.27
C ASN A 73 -15.71 8.91 -10.09
N LYS A 74 -14.72 8.08 -10.46
CA LYS A 74 -14.83 6.62 -10.40
C LYS A 74 -14.47 6.05 -9.02
N ASN A 75 -13.40 6.56 -8.42
CA ASN A 75 -12.81 5.94 -7.22
C ASN A 75 -12.86 6.83 -5.98
N ARG A 76 -13.38 8.04 -6.09
CA ARG A 76 -13.50 9.01 -4.99
C ARG A 76 -12.17 9.34 -4.30
N PHE A 77 -11.06 9.33 -5.04
CA PHE A 77 -9.79 9.85 -4.54
C PHE A 77 -9.81 11.36 -4.44
N GLY A 78 -9.17 11.89 -3.40
CA GLY A 78 -8.94 13.32 -3.24
C GLY A 78 -10.19 14.18 -3.08
N LYS A 79 -9.99 15.46 -3.40
CA LYS A 79 -11.02 16.51 -3.45
C LYS A 79 -10.78 17.36 -4.69
N ILE A 80 -11.83 17.62 -5.47
CA ILE A 80 -11.77 18.59 -6.58
C ILE A 80 -11.72 19.99 -5.97
N LEU A 81 -10.77 20.79 -6.44
CA LEU A 81 -10.60 22.20 -6.11
C LEU A 81 -11.44 23.07 -7.07
N ASP A 82 -11.66 24.33 -6.72
CA ASP A 82 -12.46 25.29 -7.50
C ASP A 82 -11.89 25.53 -8.91
N ASN A 83 -10.58 25.32 -9.08
CA ASN A 83 -9.88 25.41 -10.37
C ASN A 83 -9.89 24.10 -11.18
N GLY A 84 -10.74 23.14 -10.85
CA GLY A 84 -10.87 21.85 -11.55
C GLY A 84 -9.79 20.82 -11.23
N LYS A 85 -8.70 21.21 -10.58
CA LYS A 85 -7.61 20.30 -10.21
C LYS A 85 -7.99 19.40 -9.06
N LEU A 86 -7.40 18.19 -9.02
CA LEU A 86 -7.62 17.24 -7.94
C LEU A 86 -6.51 17.36 -6.89
N GLN A 87 -6.91 17.60 -5.64
CA GLN A 87 -6.02 17.56 -4.48
C GLN A 87 -6.08 16.17 -3.85
N LEU A 88 -4.94 15.50 -3.74
CA LEU A 88 -4.77 14.19 -3.12
C LEU A 88 -4.03 14.32 -1.79
N SER A 89 -4.31 13.42 -0.87
CA SER A 89 -3.49 13.19 0.35
C SER A 89 -2.20 12.46 0.00
N LEU A 90 -1.25 12.42 0.95
CA LEU A 90 0.00 11.67 0.77
C LEU A 90 -0.26 10.17 0.57
N LEU A 91 -1.21 9.60 1.31
CA LEU A 91 -1.61 8.19 1.19
C LEU A 91 -2.17 7.87 -0.20
N GLU A 92 -3.10 8.70 -0.68
CA GLU A 92 -3.70 8.53 -2.01
C GLU A 92 -2.65 8.68 -3.12
N GLY A 93 -1.75 9.65 -2.97
CA GLY A 93 -0.65 9.87 -3.92
C GLY A 93 0.31 8.69 -3.99
N LEU A 94 0.74 8.16 -2.83
CA LEU A 94 1.62 7.00 -2.76
C LEU A 94 0.96 5.77 -3.40
N TYR A 95 -0.33 5.54 -3.10
CA TYR A 95 -1.10 4.43 -3.65
C TYR A 95 -1.22 4.52 -5.18
N LEU A 96 -1.58 5.68 -5.72
CA LEU A 96 -1.69 5.88 -7.17
C LEU A 96 -0.32 5.80 -7.86
N MET A 97 0.75 6.21 -7.19
CA MET A 97 2.11 6.07 -7.66
C MET A 97 2.55 4.60 -7.72
N GLU A 98 2.25 3.82 -6.68
CA GLU A 98 2.50 2.36 -6.63
C GLU A 98 1.73 1.63 -7.73
N LYS A 99 0.47 2.01 -7.97
CA LYS A 99 -0.35 1.46 -9.08
C LYS A 99 0.09 1.95 -10.47
N GLY A 100 1.15 2.75 -10.56
CA GLY A 100 1.67 3.25 -11.83
C GLY A 100 0.77 4.27 -12.53
N LYS A 101 -0.24 4.82 -11.85
CA LYS A 101 -1.24 5.75 -12.41
C LYS A 101 -0.88 7.22 -12.25
N LEU A 102 0.06 7.56 -11.35
CA LEU A 102 0.44 8.93 -11.02
C LEU A 102 1.96 9.12 -11.14
N ASN A 103 2.36 10.24 -11.76
CA ASN A 103 3.72 10.74 -11.77
C ASN A 103 3.81 12.00 -10.89
N ILE A 104 4.54 11.91 -9.79
CA ILE A 104 4.71 13.04 -8.87
C ILE A 104 6.01 13.79 -9.22
N VAL A 105 5.90 15.10 -9.33
CA VAL A 105 7.04 16.00 -9.53
C VAL A 105 7.13 17.00 -8.38
N SER A 106 8.34 17.50 -8.11
CA SER A 106 8.54 18.61 -7.19
C SER A 106 8.11 19.94 -7.82
N THR A 107 8.04 20.99 -7.02
CA THR A 107 7.81 22.38 -7.50
C THR A 107 8.81 22.81 -8.58
N ASN A 108 10.04 22.29 -8.56
CA ASN A 108 11.09 22.53 -9.55
C ASN A 108 11.02 21.56 -10.74
N ASN A 109 9.86 20.95 -10.97
CA ASN A 109 9.60 20.04 -12.08
C ASN A 109 10.47 18.76 -12.12
N ARG A 110 11.15 18.40 -11.03
CA ARG A 110 11.94 17.17 -10.92
C ARG A 110 11.07 16.01 -10.51
N LYS A 111 11.14 14.89 -11.24
CA LYS A 111 10.40 13.67 -10.93
C LYS A 111 10.82 13.13 -9.56
N ILE A 112 9.85 12.83 -8.70
CA ILE A 112 10.06 12.21 -7.40
C ILE A 112 9.87 10.70 -7.54
N ARG A 113 10.88 9.92 -7.13
CA ARG A 113 10.81 8.46 -7.11
C ARG A 113 10.00 8.00 -5.91
N PHE A 114 9.44 6.78 -5.99
CA PHE A 114 8.62 6.17 -4.94
C PHE A 114 9.30 6.22 -3.56
N GLU A 115 10.55 5.74 -3.48
CA GLU A 115 11.32 5.73 -2.23
C GLU A 115 11.54 7.14 -1.64
N THR A 116 11.82 8.10 -2.51
CA THR A 116 12.01 9.50 -2.08
C THR A 116 10.71 10.10 -1.58
N PHE A 117 9.59 9.78 -2.24
CA PHE A 117 8.27 10.23 -1.81
C PHE A 117 7.87 9.61 -0.48
N LEU A 118 8.07 8.29 -0.33
CA LEU A 118 7.81 7.56 0.92
C LEU A 118 8.60 8.15 2.10
N LYS A 119 9.90 8.42 1.92
CA LYS A 119 10.72 9.07 2.96
C LYS A 119 10.17 10.43 3.37
N LYS A 120 9.74 11.25 2.41
CA LYS A 120 9.13 12.57 2.69
C LYS A 120 7.80 12.42 3.42
N ALA A 121 6.96 11.49 3.01
CA ALA A 121 5.66 11.23 3.63
C ALA A 121 5.79 10.71 5.07
N LYS A 122 6.71 9.79 5.33
CA LYS A 122 7.02 9.31 6.69
C LYS A 122 7.53 10.42 7.61
N LYS A 123 8.24 11.43 7.06
CA LYS A 123 8.69 12.60 7.83
C LYS A 123 7.55 13.58 8.11
N ALA A 124 6.59 13.71 7.21
CA ALA A 124 5.49 14.67 7.32
C ALA A 124 4.36 14.16 8.24
N GLU A 125 4.06 12.86 8.21
CA GLU A 125 2.97 12.28 8.99
C GLU A 125 3.48 11.16 9.91
N PRO A 126 3.20 11.21 11.21
CA PRO A 126 3.53 10.12 12.13
C PRO A 126 2.73 8.86 11.74
N ASN A 127 3.30 7.69 12.00
CA ASN A 127 2.70 6.38 11.68
C ASN A 127 2.24 6.23 10.22
N PHE A 128 2.85 7.01 9.30
CA PHE A 128 2.45 7.02 7.89
C PHE A 128 2.44 5.62 7.27
N TRP A 129 3.44 4.79 7.58
CA TRP A 129 3.55 3.45 6.99
C TRP A 129 2.40 2.52 7.43
N THR A 130 2.15 2.43 8.71
CA THR A 130 1.03 1.66 9.28
C THR A 130 -0.31 2.09 8.69
N ARG A 131 -0.53 3.41 8.60
CA ARG A 131 -1.71 3.99 7.96
C ARG A 131 -1.78 3.64 6.48
N TYR A 132 -0.64 3.63 5.79
CA TYR A 132 -0.57 3.29 4.37
C TYR A 132 -0.91 1.82 4.11
N CYS A 133 -0.40 0.88 4.90
CA CYS A 133 -0.70 -0.54 4.77
C CYS A 133 -2.21 -0.80 4.87
N VAL A 134 -2.86 -0.26 5.90
CA VAL A 134 -4.31 -0.37 6.08
C VAL A 134 -5.09 0.31 4.95
N PHE A 135 -4.69 1.53 4.56
CA PHE A 135 -5.31 2.23 3.43
C PHE A 135 -5.22 1.43 2.13
N LYS A 136 -4.03 0.92 1.82
CA LYS A 136 -3.76 0.13 0.61
C LYS A 136 -4.59 -1.16 0.59
N ASP A 137 -4.62 -1.91 1.68
CA ASP A 137 -5.34 -3.17 1.77
C ASP A 137 -6.85 -2.96 1.58
N ILE A 138 -7.45 -2.01 2.30
CA ILE A 138 -8.88 -1.69 2.17
C ILE A 138 -9.21 -1.22 0.75
N ARG A 139 -8.35 -0.39 0.14
CA ARG A 139 -8.54 0.07 -1.25
C ARG A 139 -8.41 -1.06 -2.26
N ASN A 140 -7.47 -1.99 -2.06
CA ASN A 140 -7.30 -3.16 -2.93
C ASN A 140 -8.52 -4.09 -2.88
N ARG A 141 -9.19 -4.17 -1.73
CA ARG A 141 -10.47 -4.90 -1.56
C ARG A 141 -11.68 -4.18 -2.17
N GLY A 142 -11.49 -2.99 -2.77
CA GLY A 142 -12.55 -2.25 -3.49
C GLY A 142 -13.39 -1.32 -2.63
N TYR A 143 -13.06 -1.11 -1.36
CA TYR A 143 -13.78 -0.15 -0.50
C TYR A 143 -13.32 1.28 -0.75
N ILE A 144 -14.20 2.25 -0.50
CA ILE A 144 -13.87 3.67 -0.51
C ILE A 144 -13.42 4.10 0.88
N VAL A 145 -12.20 4.65 0.94
CA VAL A 145 -11.57 5.15 2.17
C VAL A 145 -11.47 6.67 2.11
N LYS A 146 -11.89 7.34 3.15
CA LYS A 146 -11.74 8.79 3.35
C LYS A 146 -11.19 9.08 4.75
N THR A 147 -10.57 10.23 4.91
CA THR A 147 -10.10 10.68 6.23
C THR A 147 -11.25 10.88 7.19
N ALA A 148 -11.02 10.60 8.47
CA ALA A 148 -12.00 10.72 9.54
C ALA A 148 -11.55 11.67 10.67
N LEU A 149 -10.69 12.64 10.37
CA LEU A 149 -10.10 13.57 11.35
C LEU A 149 -11.15 14.28 12.22
N LYS A 150 -12.32 14.59 11.66
CA LYS A 150 -13.44 15.19 12.42
C LYS A 150 -13.96 14.30 13.56
N PHE A 151 -13.67 13.00 13.49
CA PHE A 151 -14.07 12.01 14.48
C PHE A 151 -12.88 11.58 15.36
N GLY A 152 -11.71 12.20 15.23
CA GLY A 152 -10.50 11.78 15.93
C GLY A 152 -10.01 10.38 15.50
N ALA A 153 -10.35 9.96 14.28
CA ALA A 153 -9.97 8.68 13.70
C ALA A 153 -9.19 8.89 12.40
N ASP A 154 -8.45 7.87 11.98
CA ASP A 154 -7.67 7.97 10.75
C ASP A 154 -8.55 7.89 9.50
N PHE A 155 -9.41 6.88 9.44
CA PHE A 155 -10.23 6.64 8.25
C PHE A 155 -11.69 6.37 8.58
N ARG A 156 -12.53 6.72 7.62
CA ARG A 156 -13.90 6.23 7.48
C ARG A 156 -14.00 5.44 6.19
N VAL A 157 -14.62 4.28 6.28
CA VAL A 157 -14.73 3.33 5.18
C VAL A 157 -16.18 3.12 4.83
N TYR A 158 -16.47 3.24 3.54
CA TYR A 158 -17.79 3.02 2.95
C TYR A 158 -17.88 1.60 2.41
N ASP A 159 -19.06 1.02 2.44
CA ASP A 159 -19.27 -0.29 1.87
C ASP A 159 -19.06 -0.29 0.35
N ARG A 160 -18.88 -1.45 -0.24
CA ARG A 160 -18.64 -1.58 -1.69
C ARG A 160 -19.83 -1.03 -2.47
N GLY A 161 -19.54 -0.26 -3.51
CA GLY A 161 -20.56 0.37 -4.34
C GLY A 161 -21.14 1.68 -3.80
N ILE A 162 -20.96 1.96 -2.50
CA ILE A 162 -21.51 3.17 -1.85
C ILE A 162 -20.52 4.32 -1.98
N LYS A 163 -21.01 5.46 -2.46
CA LYS A 163 -20.18 6.66 -2.62
C LYS A 163 -20.41 7.64 -1.46
N PRO A 164 -19.34 8.37 -1.04
CA PRO A 164 -19.48 9.46 -0.09
C PRO A 164 -20.51 10.49 -0.58
N GLY A 165 -21.52 10.77 0.24
CA GLY A 165 -22.64 11.65 -0.08
C GLY A 165 -23.94 10.92 -0.42
N GLU A 166 -23.89 9.66 -0.84
CA GLU A 166 -25.07 8.80 -1.04
C GLU A 166 -25.50 8.17 0.28
N GLU A 167 -24.54 7.60 1.02
CA GLU A 167 -24.80 7.00 2.33
C GLU A 167 -23.69 7.34 3.33
N HIS A 168 -23.91 6.94 4.57
CA HIS A 168 -22.92 7.09 5.64
C HIS A 168 -21.86 5.99 5.58
N ALA A 169 -20.63 6.33 6.01
CA ALA A 169 -19.58 5.35 6.18
C ALA A 169 -19.98 4.28 7.21
N LYS A 170 -19.65 3.03 6.93
CA LYS A 170 -19.96 1.87 7.76
C LYS A 170 -19.00 1.72 8.93
N TRP A 171 -17.72 1.98 8.69
CA TRP A 171 -16.66 1.82 9.69
C TRP A 171 -15.87 3.10 9.92
N ILE A 172 -15.44 3.26 11.17
CA ILE A 172 -14.32 4.10 11.56
C ILE A 172 -13.13 3.17 11.81
N VAL A 173 -11.99 3.48 11.18
CA VAL A 173 -10.81 2.61 11.19
C VAL A 173 -9.65 3.28 11.90
N TYR A 174 -9.01 2.53 12.79
CA TYR A 174 -7.78 2.90 13.46
C TYR A 174 -6.67 1.90 13.08
N PRO A 175 -5.70 2.32 12.28
CA PRO A 175 -4.48 1.56 12.01
C PRO A 175 -3.59 1.52 13.26
N VAL A 176 -3.13 0.34 13.63
CA VAL A 176 -2.17 0.15 14.72
C VAL A 176 -1.07 -0.82 14.26
N SER A 177 0.16 -0.63 14.73
CA SER A 177 1.20 -1.63 14.56
C SER A 177 1.04 -2.72 15.61
N GLU A 178 1.35 -3.97 15.29
CA GLU A 178 1.26 -5.09 16.23
C GLU A 178 2.11 -4.88 17.49
N GLY A 179 3.28 -4.22 17.36
CA GLY A 179 4.14 -3.88 18.50
C GLY A 179 3.63 -2.71 19.37
N SER A 180 2.50 -2.07 19.01
CA SER A 180 1.94 -0.97 19.80
C SER A 180 0.99 -1.47 20.87
N THR A 181 0.93 -0.72 21.99
CA THR A 181 0.00 -0.98 23.08
C THR A 181 -1.11 0.06 23.10
N LEU A 182 -2.33 -0.37 23.42
CA LEU A 182 -3.48 0.46 23.65
C LEU A 182 -3.94 0.31 25.10
N THR A 183 -4.14 1.43 25.78
CA THR A 183 -4.79 1.39 27.09
C THR A 183 -6.29 1.14 26.95
N TRP A 184 -6.92 0.56 27.97
CA TRP A 184 -8.38 0.38 28.00
C TRP A 184 -9.14 1.70 27.90
N HIS A 185 -8.56 2.77 28.41
CA HIS A 185 -9.13 4.13 28.28
C HIS A 185 -9.17 4.58 26.81
N GLU A 186 -8.06 4.45 26.08
CA GLU A 186 -7.97 4.80 24.66
C GLU A 186 -8.89 3.90 23.81
N PHE A 187 -8.90 2.61 24.10
CA PHE A 187 -9.80 1.67 23.44
C PHE A 187 -11.27 2.05 23.64
N ALA A 188 -11.68 2.30 24.88
CA ALA A 188 -13.05 2.72 25.18
C ALA A 188 -13.42 4.06 24.55
N ALA A 189 -12.47 5.01 24.48
CA ALA A 189 -12.66 6.29 23.80
C ALA A 189 -12.92 6.10 22.31
N LYS A 190 -12.12 5.27 21.63
CA LYS A 190 -12.29 4.94 20.20
C LYS A 190 -13.67 4.30 19.94
N ASN A 191 -14.08 3.37 20.80
CA ASN A 191 -15.36 2.69 20.67
C ASN A 191 -16.54 3.66 20.90
N ARG A 192 -16.45 4.58 21.86
CA ARG A 192 -17.45 5.63 22.07
C ARG A 192 -17.61 6.53 20.84
N VAL A 193 -16.52 6.92 20.19
CA VAL A 193 -16.57 7.71 18.95
C VAL A 193 -17.29 6.96 17.84
N ALA A 194 -16.98 5.68 17.65
CA ALA A 194 -17.67 4.86 16.65
C ALA A 194 -19.18 4.76 16.94
N HIS A 195 -19.54 4.50 18.20
CA HIS A 195 -20.94 4.39 18.63
C HIS A 195 -21.70 5.72 18.47
N SER A 196 -21.14 6.85 18.94
CA SER A 196 -21.78 8.18 18.85
C SER A 196 -22.03 8.62 17.42
N THR A 197 -21.17 8.18 16.48
CA THR A 197 -21.32 8.47 15.05
C THR A 197 -22.11 7.41 14.28
N ARG A 198 -22.71 6.43 14.98
CA ARG A 198 -23.47 5.30 14.40
C ARG A 198 -22.67 4.52 13.39
N LYS A 199 -21.40 4.23 13.72
CA LYS A 199 -20.49 3.45 12.89
C LYS A 199 -19.89 2.32 13.71
N LYS A 200 -19.36 1.32 13.02
CA LYS A 200 -18.64 0.22 13.65
C LYS A 200 -17.16 0.60 13.80
N LEU A 201 -16.57 0.20 14.90
CA LEU A 201 -15.14 0.34 15.12
C LEU A 201 -14.41 -0.80 14.40
N LEU A 202 -13.44 -0.46 13.58
CA LEU A 202 -12.54 -1.40 12.93
C LEU A 202 -11.11 -1.07 13.32
N ILE A 203 -10.41 -2.01 13.94
CA ILE A 203 -8.97 -1.90 14.20
C ILE A 203 -8.25 -2.71 13.14
N GLY A 204 -7.32 -2.07 12.43
CA GLY A 204 -6.44 -2.72 11.46
C GLY A 204 -5.05 -2.85 12.07
N ILE A 205 -4.66 -4.06 12.44
CA ILE A 205 -3.35 -4.37 13.00
C ILE A 205 -2.42 -4.71 11.86
N VAL A 206 -1.31 -4.00 11.79
CA VAL A 206 -0.26 -4.17 10.78
C VAL A 206 0.92 -4.86 11.43
N ASP A 207 1.32 -6.00 10.89
CA ASP A 207 2.50 -6.74 11.30
C ASP A 207 3.80 -6.23 10.64
N ASP A 208 4.92 -6.86 10.96
CA ASP A 208 6.25 -6.47 10.45
C ASP A 208 6.38 -6.76 8.93
N GLU A 209 5.60 -7.69 8.39
CA GLU A 209 5.55 -8.03 6.96
C GLU A 209 4.63 -7.10 6.16
N ALA A 210 3.97 -6.14 6.86
CA ALA A 210 3.00 -5.18 6.33
C ALA A 210 1.65 -5.80 5.91
N ASP A 211 1.34 -6.99 6.39
CA ASP A 211 0.02 -7.58 6.29
C ASP A 211 -0.93 -6.98 7.33
N VAL A 212 -2.23 -7.05 7.05
CA VAL A 212 -3.23 -6.37 7.89
C VAL A 212 -4.31 -7.32 8.35
N THR A 213 -4.43 -7.47 9.66
CA THR A 213 -5.52 -8.19 10.33
C THR A 213 -6.55 -7.20 10.86
N TYR A 214 -7.84 -7.50 10.66
CA TYR A 214 -8.92 -6.61 11.07
C TYR A 214 -9.77 -7.21 12.18
N TYR A 215 -10.09 -6.37 13.18
CA TYR A 215 -11.06 -6.67 14.23
C TYR A 215 -12.20 -5.66 14.19
N GLU A 216 -13.44 -6.15 13.96
CA GLU A 216 -14.65 -5.33 14.11
C GLU A 216 -15.13 -5.42 15.56
N ILE A 217 -15.26 -4.28 16.21
CA ILE A 217 -15.65 -4.16 17.62
C ILE A 217 -17.00 -3.51 17.72
N ARG A 218 -17.88 -4.10 18.52
CA ARG A 218 -19.22 -3.60 18.81
C ARG A 218 -19.36 -3.28 20.28
N TRP A 219 -19.91 -2.13 20.56
CA TRP A 219 -20.32 -1.79 21.90
C TRP A 219 -21.69 -2.41 22.16
N MET A 220 -21.81 -3.16 23.23
CA MET A 220 -23.07 -3.74 23.68
C MET A 220 -23.41 -3.23 25.08
N ARG A 221 -24.68 -3.01 25.32
CA ARG A 221 -25.23 -2.76 26.64
C ARG A 221 -26.03 -4.01 27.02
N LEU A 222 -25.66 -4.62 28.12
CA LEU A 222 -26.38 -5.75 28.68
C LEU A 222 -27.57 -5.26 29.49
#